data_0bdabc76585a10b91255a44c9d164a12
#
_entry.id   0bdabc76585a10b91255a44c9d164a12
#
_cell.length_a   1.000
_cell.length_b   1.000
_cell.length_c   1.000
_cell.angle_alpha   90.00
_cell.angle_beta   90.00
_cell.angle_gamma   90.00
#
_symmetry.space_group_name_H-M   'P 1'
#
loop_
_entity.id
_entity.type
_entity.pdbx_description
1 polymer ?
#
loop_
_entity_poly.entity_id
_entity_poly.type
_entity_poly.pdbx_seq_one_letter_code
_entity_poly.pdbx_strand_id
1 'polypeptide(L)'
;MRDYSEQQSFWLLVQLVEEILPVDYYVDMGAVVAMSSVLSDLFPETIVGFVEYCQNIGLETSFFLVPWLICLYTKGFSSSLSNFIMECIMIERELALVKTALTLLKIVVPKISDCEDFGTFMKDLEMKVPSVSVKEFKFVYDSIYLNRYFFKVLFDNYLKEYW
;
A
#
# COMPACT_ATOMS: atom_id res chain seq x y z
N MET A 1 -12.91 -5.11 12.08
CA MET A 1 -12.81 -5.25 13.56
C MET A 1 -14.14 -5.08 14.31
N ARG A 2 -15.28 -4.94 13.62
CA ARG A 2 -16.59 -4.81 14.31
C ARG A 2 -17.08 -6.10 14.98
N ASP A 3 -16.47 -7.23 14.67
CA ASP A 3 -16.91 -8.56 15.11
C ASP A 3 -16.05 -9.13 16.26
N TYR A 4 -15.08 -8.37 16.75
CA TYR A 4 -14.20 -8.79 17.85
C TYR A 4 -14.55 -8.05 19.14
N SER A 5 -14.41 -8.72 20.27
CA SER A 5 -14.47 -8.05 21.57
C SER A 5 -13.32 -7.06 21.72
N GLU A 6 -13.46 -6.08 22.63
CA GLU A 6 -12.43 -5.08 22.92
C GLU A 6 -11.09 -5.75 23.26
N GLN A 7 -11.12 -6.81 24.08
CA GLN A 7 -9.94 -7.57 24.45
C GLN A 7 -9.29 -8.28 23.24
N GLN A 8 -10.08 -8.87 22.36
CA GLN A 8 -9.57 -9.51 21.14
C GLN A 8 -8.96 -8.46 20.20
N SER A 9 -9.62 -7.31 20.04
CA SER A 9 -9.11 -6.21 19.22
C SER A 9 -7.78 -5.67 19.75
N PHE A 10 -7.64 -5.55 21.07
CA PHE A 10 -6.40 -5.15 21.72
C PHE A 10 -5.25 -6.12 21.40
N TRP A 11 -5.47 -7.43 21.60
CA TRP A 11 -4.44 -8.42 21.33
C TRP A 11 -4.07 -8.54 19.85
N LEU A 12 -5.04 -8.37 18.94
CA LEU A 12 -4.75 -8.29 17.49
C LEU A 12 -3.90 -7.07 17.17
N LEU A 13 -4.16 -5.93 17.81
CA LEU A 13 -3.35 -4.72 17.61
C LEU A 13 -1.92 -4.92 18.13
N VAL A 14 -1.75 -5.51 19.31
CA VAL A 14 -0.43 -5.84 19.87
C VAL A 14 0.33 -6.75 18.90
N GLN A 15 -0.29 -7.84 18.45
CA GLN A 15 0.34 -8.75 17.50
C GLN A 15 0.70 -8.06 16.17
N LEU A 16 -0.17 -7.19 15.67
CA LEU A 16 0.08 -6.43 14.45
C LEU A 16 1.32 -5.54 14.59
N VAL A 17 1.41 -4.77 15.67
CA VAL A 17 2.46 -3.77 15.86
C VAL A 17 3.78 -4.41 16.29
N GLU A 18 3.76 -5.42 17.16
CA GLU A 18 4.98 -5.99 17.74
C GLU A 18 5.56 -7.15 16.92
N GLU A 19 4.70 -7.89 16.17
CA GLU A 19 5.16 -9.11 15.50
C GLU A 19 5.05 -9.07 13.97
N ILE A 20 4.07 -8.36 13.41
CA ILE A 20 3.73 -8.41 11.97
C ILE A 20 4.37 -7.28 11.21
N LEU A 21 4.23 -6.05 11.71
CA LEU A 21 4.86 -4.88 11.09
C LEU A 21 6.37 -4.89 11.34
N PRO A 22 7.16 -4.26 10.44
CA PRO A 22 8.58 -4.05 10.70
C PRO A 22 8.83 -3.35 12.03
N VAL A 23 9.97 -3.65 12.65
CA VAL A 23 10.41 -3.00 13.89
C VAL A 23 10.39 -1.48 13.70
N ASP A 24 9.95 -0.77 14.71
CA ASP A 24 9.88 0.70 14.74
C ASP A 24 9.01 1.36 13.64
N TYR A 25 8.08 0.58 13.04
CA TYR A 25 7.19 1.06 11.96
C TYR A 25 6.55 2.42 12.26
N TYR A 26 6.10 2.65 13.49
CA TYR A 26 5.46 3.89 13.92
C TYR A 26 6.38 4.84 14.72
N VAL A 27 7.60 4.44 15.02
CA VAL A 27 8.51 5.24 15.88
C VAL A 27 9.19 6.33 15.06
N ASP A 28 9.83 5.98 13.96
CA ASP A 28 10.59 6.90 13.11
C ASP A 28 10.15 6.92 11.65
N MET A 29 9.22 6.03 11.30
CA MET A 29 8.68 5.89 9.96
C MET A 29 9.68 5.45 8.87
N GLY A 30 10.91 5.08 9.24
CA GLY A 30 11.92 4.63 8.30
C GLY A 30 11.46 3.44 7.45
N ALA A 31 10.76 2.47 8.07
CA ALA A 31 10.17 1.34 7.37
C ALA A 31 9.10 1.76 6.35
N VAL A 32 8.29 2.78 6.65
CA VAL A 32 7.27 3.32 5.73
C VAL A 32 7.91 3.99 4.53
N VAL A 33 8.96 4.78 4.76
CA VAL A 33 9.71 5.45 3.69
C VAL A 33 10.43 4.43 2.82
N ALA A 34 11.10 3.44 3.43
CA ALA A 34 11.75 2.35 2.70
C ALA A 34 10.75 1.57 1.83
N MET A 35 9.54 1.27 2.32
CA MET A 35 8.49 0.64 1.52
C MET A 35 8.04 1.52 0.35
N SER A 36 7.92 2.83 0.55
CA SER A 36 7.59 3.77 -0.53
C SER A 36 8.67 3.76 -1.62
N SER A 37 9.95 3.67 -1.25
CA SER A 37 11.06 3.56 -2.20
C SER A 37 11.02 2.23 -2.97
N VAL A 38 10.80 1.11 -2.27
CA VAL A 38 10.61 -0.20 -2.91
C VAL A 38 9.46 -0.17 -3.92
N LEU A 39 8.35 0.48 -3.58
CA LEU A 39 7.21 0.64 -4.50
C LEU A 39 7.59 1.42 -5.75
N SER A 40 8.37 2.49 -5.60
CA SER A 40 8.84 3.29 -6.75
C SER A 40 9.69 2.47 -7.72
N ASP A 41 10.52 1.54 -7.22
CA ASP A 41 11.31 0.62 -8.05
C ASP A 41 10.44 -0.44 -8.75
N LEU A 42 9.32 -0.84 -8.15
CA LEU A 42 8.43 -1.86 -8.71
C LEU A 42 7.42 -1.30 -9.72
N PHE A 43 7.15 0.01 -9.73
CA PHE A 43 6.17 0.62 -10.63
C PHE A 43 6.47 0.39 -12.11
N PRO A 44 7.71 0.56 -12.63
CA PRO A 44 7.98 0.41 -14.05
C PRO A 44 7.57 -0.95 -14.61
N GLU A 45 7.74 -2.01 -13.82
CA GLU A 45 7.40 -3.39 -14.22
C GLU A 45 5.92 -3.73 -14.01
N THR A 46 5.29 -3.07 -13.02
CA THR A 46 3.92 -3.44 -12.61
C THR A 46 2.87 -2.58 -13.29
N ILE A 47 3.16 -1.29 -13.50
CA ILE A 47 2.22 -0.29 -14.05
C ILE A 47 2.97 0.51 -15.12
N VAL A 48 2.97 -0.02 -16.34
CA VAL A 48 3.69 0.57 -17.47
C VAL A 48 3.25 2.02 -17.71
N GLY A 49 4.22 2.93 -17.85
CA GLY A 49 3.99 4.35 -18.12
C GLY A 49 3.59 5.19 -16.90
N PHE A 50 3.40 4.57 -15.72
CA PHE A 50 2.95 5.31 -14.53
C PHE A 50 4.02 6.26 -13.99
N VAL A 51 5.29 5.89 -14.06
CA VAL A 51 6.40 6.74 -13.58
C VAL A 51 6.52 7.99 -14.44
N GLU A 52 6.50 7.83 -15.76
CA GLU A 52 6.54 8.95 -16.71
C GLU A 52 5.31 9.86 -16.55
N TYR A 53 4.15 9.26 -16.35
CA TYR A 53 2.94 10.02 -16.07
C TYR A 53 3.07 10.85 -14.79
N CYS A 54 3.54 10.27 -13.69
CA CYS A 54 3.77 10.99 -12.43
C CYS A 54 4.75 12.16 -12.61
N GLN A 55 5.84 11.93 -13.35
CA GLN A 55 6.83 12.99 -13.64
C GLN A 55 6.21 14.15 -14.43
N ASN A 56 5.37 13.86 -15.43
CA ASN A 56 4.74 14.87 -16.28
C ASN A 56 3.78 15.78 -15.51
N ILE A 57 3.07 15.27 -14.51
CA ILE A 57 2.14 16.05 -13.68
C ILE A 57 2.75 16.54 -12.36
N GLY A 58 4.06 16.35 -12.15
CA GLY A 58 4.76 16.75 -10.92
C GLY A 58 4.30 15.99 -9.67
N LEU A 59 3.86 14.73 -9.83
CA LEU A 59 3.39 13.89 -8.74
C LEU A 59 4.53 13.11 -8.10
N GLU A 60 4.79 13.36 -6.83
CA GLU A 60 5.58 12.45 -6.00
C GLU A 60 4.65 11.38 -5.39
N THR A 61 4.91 10.12 -5.68
CA THR A 61 4.07 9.00 -5.25
C THR A 61 3.98 8.85 -3.74
N SER A 62 4.95 9.36 -2.99
CA SER A 62 4.96 9.43 -1.53
C SER A 62 3.74 10.15 -0.95
N PHE A 63 3.15 11.13 -1.65
CA PHE A 63 1.98 11.88 -1.17
C PHE A 63 0.75 11.01 -0.87
N PHE A 64 0.56 9.91 -1.58
CA PHE A 64 -0.54 8.97 -1.30
C PHE A 64 -0.06 7.64 -0.72
N LEU A 65 1.16 7.18 -1.04
CA LEU A 65 1.68 5.91 -0.53
C LEU A 65 1.92 5.96 0.98
N VAL A 66 2.57 7.02 1.48
CA VAL A 66 2.87 7.16 2.91
C VAL A 66 1.60 7.16 3.75
N PRO A 67 0.55 7.97 3.47
CA PRO A 67 -0.72 7.87 4.17
C PRO A 67 -1.39 6.49 4.11
N TRP A 68 -1.32 5.78 2.97
CA TRP A 68 -1.88 4.44 2.85
C TRP A 68 -1.15 3.43 3.74
N LEU A 69 0.18 3.46 3.73
CA LEU A 69 1.02 2.59 4.54
C LEU A 69 0.80 2.86 6.04
N ILE A 70 0.87 4.11 6.48
CA ILE A 70 0.69 4.49 7.90
C ILE A 70 -0.69 4.06 8.40
N CYS A 71 -1.74 4.29 7.62
CA CYS A 71 -3.10 3.93 8.00
C CYS A 71 -3.46 2.47 7.70
N LEU A 72 -2.52 1.65 7.24
CA LEU A 72 -2.73 0.24 6.88
C LEU A 72 -3.99 0.05 6.02
N TYR A 73 -4.20 0.95 5.06
CA TYR A 73 -5.35 0.92 4.14
C TYR A 73 -6.73 0.94 4.82
N THR A 74 -6.83 1.59 5.99
CA THR A 74 -8.12 1.70 6.70
C THR A 74 -8.82 3.03 6.43
N LYS A 75 -8.07 4.09 6.12
CA LYS A 75 -8.62 5.42 5.83
C LYS A 75 -8.84 5.61 4.34
N GLY A 76 -10.06 5.95 3.94
CA GLY A 76 -10.41 6.19 2.54
C GLY A 76 -10.78 4.93 1.75
N PHE A 77 -10.95 3.79 2.41
CA PHE A 77 -11.33 2.51 1.81
C PHE A 77 -12.67 2.02 2.34
N SER A 78 -13.36 1.16 1.58
CA SER A 78 -14.56 0.50 2.11
C SER A 78 -14.18 -0.45 3.26
N SER A 79 -15.06 -0.58 4.26
CA SER A 79 -14.80 -1.45 5.42
C SER A 79 -14.53 -2.91 5.02
N SER A 80 -15.23 -3.41 3.98
CA SER A 80 -15.03 -4.77 3.48
C SER A 80 -13.66 -4.95 2.84
N LEU A 81 -13.19 -3.96 2.08
CA LEU A 81 -11.87 -4.00 1.46
C LEU A 81 -10.77 -3.86 2.52
N SER A 82 -10.91 -2.92 3.47
CA SER A 82 -9.95 -2.75 4.56
C SER A 82 -9.81 -4.02 5.42
N ASN A 83 -10.92 -4.71 5.70
CA ASN A 83 -10.88 -5.97 6.45
C ASN A 83 -10.12 -7.05 5.65
N PHE A 84 -10.41 -7.19 4.36
CA PHE A 84 -9.69 -8.16 3.51
C PHE A 84 -8.20 -7.85 3.41
N ILE A 85 -7.84 -6.57 3.24
CA ILE A 85 -6.42 -6.15 3.24
C ILE A 85 -5.74 -6.47 4.57
N MET A 86 -6.44 -6.23 5.69
CA MET A 86 -5.92 -6.56 7.02
C MET A 86 -5.66 -8.08 7.17
N GLU A 87 -6.55 -8.94 6.65
CA GLU A 87 -6.32 -10.39 6.60
C GLU A 87 -5.06 -10.73 5.79
N CYS A 88 -4.86 -10.08 4.63
CA CYS A 88 -3.63 -10.26 3.84
C CYS A 88 -2.38 -9.83 4.63
N ILE A 89 -2.43 -8.70 5.35
CA ILE A 89 -1.32 -8.21 6.18
C ILE A 89 -1.01 -9.20 7.31
N MET A 90 -2.03 -9.76 7.97
CA MET A 90 -1.84 -10.75 9.02
C MET A 90 -1.16 -12.04 8.52
N ILE A 91 -1.34 -12.39 7.23
CA ILE A 91 -0.81 -13.62 6.62
C ILE A 91 0.55 -13.37 5.95
N GLU A 92 0.63 -12.36 5.10
CA GLU A 92 1.81 -12.09 4.26
C GLU A 92 2.76 -11.04 4.85
N ARG A 93 2.37 -10.41 5.98
CA ARG A 93 3.16 -9.41 6.73
C ARG A 93 3.48 -8.17 5.86
N GLU A 94 4.70 -7.65 5.97
CA GLU A 94 5.19 -6.47 5.24
C GLU A 94 5.05 -6.58 3.71
N LEU A 95 5.11 -7.78 3.17
CA LEU A 95 4.92 -8.01 1.73
C LEU A 95 3.51 -7.62 1.27
N ALA A 96 2.50 -7.88 2.10
CA ALA A 96 1.12 -7.52 1.80
C ALA A 96 0.92 -6.02 1.68
N LEU A 97 1.68 -5.21 2.44
CA LEU A 97 1.60 -3.75 2.37
C LEU A 97 1.98 -3.24 0.99
N VAL A 98 3.11 -3.70 0.47
CA VAL A 98 3.60 -3.33 -0.86
C VAL A 98 2.70 -3.89 -1.96
N LYS A 99 2.34 -5.17 -1.86
CA LYS A 99 1.47 -5.83 -2.84
C LYS A 99 0.08 -5.19 -2.92
N THR A 100 -0.46 -4.70 -1.80
CA THR A 100 -1.72 -3.95 -1.75
C THR A 100 -1.64 -2.64 -2.52
N ALA A 101 -0.58 -1.85 -2.33
CA ALA A 101 -0.41 -0.60 -3.07
C ALA A 101 -0.34 -0.84 -4.58
N LEU A 102 0.46 -1.82 -5.02
CA LEU A 102 0.56 -2.20 -6.44
C LEU A 102 -0.79 -2.65 -6.99
N THR A 103 -1.55 -3.44 -6.24
CA THR A 103 -2.88 -3.91 -6.63
C THR A 103 -3.84 -2.76 -6.82
N LEU A 104 -3.91 -1.85 -5.86
CA LEU A 104 -4.81 -0.69 -5.92
C LEU A 104 -4.47 0.21 -7.11
N LEU A 105 -3.22 0.56 -7.29
CA LEU A 105 -2.79 1.38 -8.40
C LEU A 105 -3.05 0.70 -9.76
N LYS A 106 -2.77 -0.59 -9.88
CA LYS A 106 -3.06 -1.35 -11.10
C LYS A 106 -4.55 -1.37 -11.47
N ILE A 107 -5.44 -1.31 -10.46
CA ILE A 107 -6.89 -1.23 -10.67
C ILE A 107 -7.34 0.21 -10.98
N VAL A 108 -6.80 1.19 -10.26
CA VAL A 108 -7.35 2.55 -10.24
C VAL A 108 -6.73 3.43 -11.31
N VAL A 109 -5.43 3.35 -11.55
CA VAL A 109 -4.73 4.19 -12.54
C VAL A 109 -5.38 4.13 -13.93
N PRO A 110 -5.75 2.96 -14.49
CA PRO A 110 -6.44 2.89 -15.78
C PRO A 110 -7.84 3.53 -15.79
N LYS A 111 -8.42 3.79 -14.61
CA LYS A 111 -9.76 4.40 -14.46
C LYS A 111 -9.68 5.91 -14.18
N ILE A 112 -8.50 6.43 -13.89
CA ILE A 112 -8.25 7.85 -13.72
C ILE A 112 -8.17 8.46 -15.11
N SER A 113 -8.91 9.53 -15.31
CA SER A 113 -8.83 10.31 -16.56
C SER A 113 -7.44 10.92 -16.71
N ASP A 114 -7.03 11.23 -17.95
CA ASP A 114 -5.78 11.95 -18.19
C ASP A 114 -5.82 13.28 -17.44
N CYS A 115 -5.17 13.32 -16.29
CA CYS A 115 -5.06 14.49 -15.46
C CYS A 115 -3.84 15.30 -15.91
N GLU A 116 -4.03 16.61 -16.05
CA GLU A 116 -2.95 17.51 -16.43
C GLU A 116 -2.17 18.02 -15.20
N ASP A 117 -2.68 17.81 -14.01
CA ASP A 117 -2.10 18.27 -12.75
C ASP A 117 -2.29 17.29 -11.59
N PHE A 118 -1.40 17.43 -10.61
CA PHE A 118 -1.37 16.66 -9.37
C PHE A 118 -2.69 16.70 -8.57
N GLY A 119 -3.31 17.87 -8.45
CA GLY A 119 -4.51 18.04 -7.62
C GLY A 119 -5.70 17.27 -8.18
N THR A 120 -5.87 17.28 -9.50
CA THR A 120 -6.92 16.51 -10.19
C THR A 120 -6.67 15.01 -10.05
N PHE A 121 -5.42 14.56 -10.19
CA PHE A 121 -5.08 13.16 -9.96
C PHE A 121 -5.42 12.70 -8.55
N MET A 122 -5.02 13.45 -7.52
CA MET A 122 -5.28 13.10 -6.13
C MET A 122 -6.78 13.02 -5.83
N LYS A 123 -7.56 13.96 -6.36
CA LYS A 123 -9.02 13.95 -6.21
C LYS A 123 -9.65 12.72 -6.87
N ASP A 124 -9.20 12.37 -8.08
CA ASP A 124 -9.69 11.17 -8.77
C ASP A 124 -9.29 9.90 -8.03
N LEU A 125 -8.07 9.83 -7.51
CA LEU A 125 -7.61 8.71 -6.69
C LEU A 125 -8.50 8.52 -5.45
N GLU A 126 -8.78 9.60 -4.71
CA GLU A 126 -9.66 9.59 -3.53
C GLU A 126 -11.09 9.16 -3.85
N MET A 127 -11.60 9.47 -5.04
CA MET A 127 -12.93 9.04 -5.48
C MET A 127 -12.98 7.59 -5.96
N LYS A 128 -11.93 7.12 -6.64
CA LYS A 128 -11.91 5.79 -7.27
C LYS A 128 -11.54 4.67 -6.30
N VAL A 129 -10.63 4.93 -5.38
CA VAL A 129 -10.15 3.92 -4.40
C VAL A 129 -11.29 3.31 -3.57
N PRO A 130 -12.24 4.08 -2.98
CA PRO A 130 -13.34 3.50 -2.23
C PRO A 130 -14.30 2.63 -3.07
N SER A 131 -14.29 2.79 -4.39
CA SER A 131 -15.15 2.04 -5.31
C SER A 131 -14.61 0.66 -5.67
N VAL A 132 -13.37 0.34 -5.30
CA VAL A 132 -12.76 -0.97 -5.57
C VAL A 132 -13.46 -2.04 -4.76
N SER A 133 -14.01 -3.04 -5.44
CA SER A 133 -14.64 -4.18 -4.77
C SER A 133 -13.61 -5.20 -4.30
N VAL A 134 -13.94 -5.93 -3.23
CA VAL A 134 -13.07 -7.02 -2.72
C VAL A 134 -12.81 -8.07 -3.80
N LYS A 135 -13.81 -8.38 -4.64
CA LYS A 135 -13.68 -9.37 -5.72
C LYS A 135 -12.65 -8.92 -6.78
N GLU A 136 -12.74 -7.66 -7.20
CA GLU A 136 -11.79 -7.08 -8.16
C GLU A 136 -10.39 -7.00 -7.57
N PHE A 137 -10.29 -6.51 -6.33
CA PHE A 137 -9.03 -6.44 -5.61
C PHE A 137 -8.36 -7.82 -5.51
N LYS A 138 -9.08 -8.83 -5.03
CA LYS A 138 -8.57 -10.19 -4.88
C LYS A 138 -8.05 -10.76 -6.20
N PHE A 139 -8.82 -10.60 -7.28
CA PHE A 139 -8.42 -11.08 -8.60
C PHE A 139 -7.08 -10.50 -9.06
N VAL A 140 -6.88 -9.19 -8.89
CA VAL A 140 -5.63 -8.51 -9.26
C VAL A 140 -4.52 -8.83 -8.27
N TYR A 141 -4.82 -8.87 -6.96
CA TYR A 141 -3.87 -9.20 -5.91
C TYR A 141 -3.24 -10.59 -6.11
N ASP A 142 -4.06 -11.59 -6.43
CA ASP A 142 -3.60 -12.95 -6.69
C ASP A 142 -2.74 -13.04 -7.98
N SER A 143 -2.90 -12.10 -8.92
CA SER A 143 -2.11 -12.03 -10.15
C SER A 143 -0.73 -11.39 -9.98
N ILE A 144 -0.51 -10.64 -8.89
CA ILE A 144 0.77 -9.98 -8.62
C ILE A 144 1.68 -10.97 -7.89
N TYR A 145 2.74 -11.37 -8.55
CA TYR A 145 3.78 -12.19 -7.95
C TYR A 145 4.94 -11.30 -7.48
N LEU A 146 5.17 -11.27 -6.17
CA LEU A 146 6.35 -10.65 -5.57
C LEU A 146 7.19 -11.72 -4.88
N ASN A 147 8.44 -11.86 -5.33
CA ASN A 147 9.37 -12.74 -4.67
C ASN A 147 9.75 -12.17 -3.29
N ARG A 148 9.41 -12.89 -2.21
CA ARG A 148 9.67 -12.45 -0.83
C ARG A 148 11.14 -12.17 -0.55
N TYR A 149 12.06 -12.96 -1.10
CA TYR A 149 13.48 -12.76 -0.92
C TYR A 149 13.96 -11.48 -1.60
N PHE A 150 13.54 -11.27 -2.86
CA PHE A 150 13.88 -10.05 -3.60
C PHE A 150 13.32 -8.80 -2.92
N PHE A 151 12.05 -8.84 -2.50
CA PHE A 151 11.45 -7.76 -1.73
C PHE A 151 12.26 -7.46 -0.46
N LYS A 152 12.61 -8.49 0.31
CA LYS A 152 13.37 -8.30 1.55
C LYS A 152 14.73 -7.67 1.31
N VAL A 153 15.45 -8.08 0.27
CA VAL A 153 16.75 -7.48 -0.09
C VAL A 153 16.61 -5.99 -0.43
N LEU A 154 15.62 -5.63 -1.24
CA LEU A 154 15.35 -4.23 -1.57
C LEU A 154 14.98 -3.42 -0.32
N PHE A 155 14.06 -3.94 0.47
CA PHE A 155 13.59 -3.28 1.67
C PHE A 155 14.72 -3.06 2.69
N ASP A 156 15.53 -4.09 2.96
CA ASP A 156 16.66 -3.99 3.88
C ASP A 156 17.75 -3.00 3.37
N ASN A 157 17.92 -2.86 2.06
CA ASN A 157 18.84 -1.87 1.49
C ASN A 157 18.33 -0.45 1.73
N TYR A 158 17.09 -0.16 1.41
CA TYR A 158 16.50 1.16 1.68
C TYR A 158 16.45 1.47 3.17
N LEU A 159 16.14 0.48 4.01
CA LEU A 159 16.10 0.69 5.45
C LEU A 159 17.45 1.13 6.01
N LYS A 160 18.58 0.62 5.46
CA LYS A 160 19.94 1.02 5.86
C LYS A 160 20.32 2.44 5.43
N GLU A 161 19.66 3.00 4.42
CA GLU A 161 19.91 4.39 3.99
C GLU A 161 19.34 5.41 4.98
N TYR A 162 18.41 5.00 5.82
CA TYR A 162 17.74 5.84 6.82
C TYR A 162 18.27 5.67 8.25
N TRP A 163 19.21 4.72 8.46
CA TRP A 163 19.91 4.47 9.73
C TRP A 163 21.43 4.61 9.58
#